data_778053ca247eeb1bf7d1799cdaa045c2
#
_entry.id   778053ca247eeb1bf7d1799cdaa045c2
#
_cell.length_a   1.000
_cell.length_b   1.000
_cell.length_c   1.000
_cell.angle_alpha   90.00
_cell.angle_beta   90.00
_cell.angle_gamma   90.00
#
_symmetry.space_group_name_H-M   'P 1'
#
loop_
_entity.id
_entity.type
_entity.pdbx_description
1 polymer ?
#
loop_
_entity_poly.entity_id
_entity_poly.type
_entity_poly.pdbx_seq_one_letter_code
_entity_poly.pdbx_strand_id
1 'polypeptide(L)'
;MKENKIYIGLNDSETKTQKFATDKYKSLLKKVCYQYHTSFSVTVHEGGYFSADGGYTDETSLTLTLIDVEDEIVEAIARDLCAFFHKESVLVTESPVKALYIHEEL
;
A
#
# COMPACT_ATOMS: atom_id res chain seq x y z
N MET A 1 -11.95 -9.44 13.72
CA MET A 1 -11.64 -8.69 12.48
C MET A 1 -10.17 -8.81 12.14
N LYS A 2 -9.82 -8.61 10.89
CA LYS A 2 -8.43 -8.58 10.43
C LYS A 2 -8.07 -7.19 9.95
N GLU A 3 -6.83 -6.79 10.20
CA GLU A 3 -6.21 -5.63 9.58
C GLU A 3 -5.19 -6.13 8.57
N ASN A 4 -5.28 -5.62 7.34
CA ASN A 4 -4.26 -5.87 6.33
C ASN A 4 -3.54 -4.57 6.02
N LYS A 5 -2.23 -4.65 5.85
CA LYS A 5 -1.43 -3.52 5.35
C LYS A 5 -0.73 -3.95 4.08
N ILE A 6 -0.77 -3.08 3.10
CA ILE A 6 -0.05 -3.26 1.84
C ILE A 6 1.01 -2.17 1.78
N TYR A 7 2.28 -2.59 1.72
CA TYR A 7 3.44 -1.69 1.69
C TYR A 7 3.95 -1.61 0.27
N ILE A 8 3.99 -0.40 -0.28
CA ILE A 8 4.35 -0.20 -1.68
C ILE A 8 5.44 0.86 -1.76
N GLY A 9 6.64 0.46 -2.18
CA GLY A 9 7.70 1.41 -2.51
C GLY A 9 7.39 2.12 -3.83
N LEU A 10 7.79 3.37 -3.94
CA LEU A 10 7.48 4.17 -5.13
C LEU A 10 8.60 4.18 -6.16
N ASN A 11 9.75 3.58 -5.87
CA ASN A 11 10.81 3.44 -6.88
C ASN A 11 10.39 2.39 -7.91
N ASP A 12 10.57 2.73 -9.17
CA ASP A 12 10.35 1.80 -10.28
C ASP A 12 11.32 0.63 -10.19
N SER A 13 10.86 -0.58 -10.48
CA SER A 13 11.66 -1.80 -10.34
C SER A 13 12.86 -1.85 -11.29
N GLU A 14 12.77 -1.18 -12.45
CA GLU A 14 13.84 -1.17 -13.44
C GLU A 14 14.84 -0.04 -13.19
N THR A 15 14.34 1.19 -13.00
CA THR A 15 15.20 2.37 -12.88
C THR A 15 15.71 2.62 -11.46
N LYS A 16 15.07 2.01 -10.46
CA LYS A 16 15.35 2.21 -9.04
C LYS A 16 15.15 3.66 -8.59
N THR A 17 14.34 4.41 -9.31
CA THR A 17 14.01 5.81 -9.01
C THR A 17 12.51 6.03 -9.03
N GLN A 18 12.04 7.04 -8.30
CA GLN A 18 10.64 7.43 -8.30
C GLN A 18 10.37 8.31 -9.52
N LYS A 19 9.53 7.82 -10.44
CA LYS A 19 9.26 8.50 -11.72
C LYS A 19 8.31 9.68 -11.60
N PHE A 20 7.36 9.63 -10.68
CA PHE A 20 6.31 10.64 -10.56
C PHE A 20 6.26 11.20 -9.14
N ALA A 21 5.59 12.34 -8.98
CA ALA A 21 5.34 12.90 -7.65
C ALA A 21 4.50 11.95 -6.81
N THR A 22 4.75 11.94 -5.51
CA THR A 22 4.05 11.06 -4.56
C THR A 22 2.54 11.19 -4.66
N ASP A 23 2.01 12.39 -4.87
CA ASP A 23 0.56 12.61 -5.01
C ASP A 23 -0.05 11.86 -6.18
N LYS A 24 0.69 11.65 -7.26
CA LYS A 24 0.20 10.86 -8.39
C LYS A 24 -0.01 9.39 -8.01
N TYR A 25 0.94 8.83 -7.27
CA TYR A 25 0.81 7.45 -6.76
C TYR A 25 -0.34 7.32 -5.78
N LYS A 26 -0.52 8.31 -4.91
CA LYS A 26 -1.66 8.33 -3.98
C LYS A 26 -2.99 8.35 -4.74
N SER A 27 -3.08 9.15 -5.80
CA SER A 27 -4.29 9.20 -6.63
C SER A 27 -4.59 7.87 -7.31
N LEU A 28 -3.57 7.18 -7.82
CA LEU A 28 -3.73 5.85 -8.41
C LEU A 28 -4.23 4.84 -7.38
N LEU A 29 -3.64 4.85 -6.19
CA LEU A 29 -4.04 3.97 -5.10
C LEU A 29 -5.51 4.20 -4.72
N LYS A 30 -5.93 5.44 -4.60
CA LYS A 30 -7.32 5.79 -4.29
C LYS A 30 -8.29 5.28 -5.35
N LYS A 31 -7.92 5.39 -6.63
CA LYS A 31 -8.74 4.86 -7.73
C LYS A 31 -8.92 3.36 -7.65
N VAL A 32 -7.87 2.64 -7.32
CA VAL A 32 -7.93 1.18 -7.15
C VAL A 32 -8.91 0.84 -6.02
N CYS A 33 -8.75 1.45 -4.86
CA CYS A 33 -9.65 1.20 -3.73
C CYS A 33 -11.10 1.56 -4.05
N TYR A 34 -11.30 2.66 -4.77
CA TYR A 34 -12.64 3.07 -5.21
C TYR A 34 -13.30 2.00 -6.09
N GLN A 35 -12.54 1.39 -7.01
CA GLN A 35 -13.07 0.34 -7.88
C GLN A 35 -13.56 -0.87 -7.10
N TYR A 36 -12.92 -1.18 -5.99
CA TYR A 36 -13.31 -2.31 -5.12
C TYR A 36 -14.30 -1.91 -4.04
N HIS A 37 -14.78 -0.66 -4.02
CA HIS A 37 -15.73 -0.14 -3.03
C HIS A 37 -15.25 -0.40 -1.59
N THR A 38 -13.97 -0.20 -1.35
CA THR A 38 -13.33 -0.51 -0.08
C THR A 38 -12.92 0.78 0.65
N SER A 39 -13.27 0.86 1.93
CA SER A 39 -12.73 1.89 2.81
C SER A 39 -11.26 1.63 3.06
N PHE A 40 -10.47 2.69 3.17
CA PHE A 40 -9.02 2.57 3.32
C PHE A 40 -8.44 3.79 4.02
N SER A 41 -7.23 3.64 4.51
CA SER A 41 -6.39 4.77 4.88
C SER A 41 -5.01 4.58 4.26
N VAL A 42 -4.33 5.68 3.99
CA VAL A 42 -3.00 5.64 3.40
C VAL A 42 -2.06 6.54 4.18
N THR A 43 -0.84 6.05 4.42
CA THR A 43 0.22 6.80 5.08
C THR A 43 1.44 6.81 4.18
N VAL A 44 2.11 7.96 4.12
CA VAL A 44 3.37 8.13 3.40
C VAL A 44 4.52 7.91 4.37
N HIS A 45 5.51 7.11 3.96
CA HIS A 45 6.70 6.82 4.77
C HIS A 45 7.98 7.13 4.00
N GLU A 46 8.99 7.51 4.74
CA GLU A 46 10.36 7.54 4.23
C GLU A 46 11.05 6.27 4.68
N GLY A 47 11.85 5.70 3.80
CA GLY A 47 12.61 4.50 4.11
C GLY A 47 13.74 4.30 3.13
N GLY A 48 14.32 3.14 3.16
CA GLY A 48 15.41 2.81 2.26
C GLY A 48 15.78 1.36 2.37
N TYR A 49 16.65 0.94 1.47
CA TYR A 49 17.09 -0.44 1.44
C TYR A 49 18.53 -0.55 0.93
N PHE A 50 19.17 -1.64 1.30
CA PHE A 50 20.49 -1.98 0.79
C PHE A 50 20.35 -3.00 -0.33
N SER A 51 21.05 -2.74 -1.43
CA SER A 51 21.15 -3.71 -2.51
C SER A 51 22.20 -4.77 -2.20
N ALA A 52 22.21 -5.85 -3.00
CA ALA A 52 23.15 -6.97 -2.79
C ALA A 52 24.63 -6.54 -2.86
N ASP A 53 24.94 -5.48 -3.60
CA ASP A 53 26.28 -4.93 -3.70
C ASP A 53 26.70 -4.01 -2.53
N GLY A 54 25.81 -3.83 -1.56
CA GLY A 54 26.04 -2.99 -0.39
C GLY A 54 25.67 -1.51 -0.56
N GLY A 55 25.18 -1.12 -1.74
CA GLY A 55 24.71 0.25 -1.99
C GLY A 55 23.38 0.53 -1.29
N TYR A 56 23.20 1.76 -0.82
CA TYR A 56 21.98 2.20 -0.15
C TYR A 56 21.12 3.03 -1.11
N THR A 57 19.81 2.78 -1.07
CA THR A 57 18.82 3.53 -1.86
C THR A 57 17.71 4.02 -0.97
N ASP A 58 17.42 5.33 -1.02
CA ASP A 58 16.25 5.91 -0.39
C ASP A 58 15.01 5.55 -1.20
N GLU A 59 13.92 5.29 -0.50
CA GLU A 59 12.64 5.03 -1.14
C GLU A 59 11.49 5.60 -0.32
N THR A 60 10.66 6.45 -0.93
CA THR A 60 9.37 6.81 -0.37
C THR A 60 8.41 5.64 -0.59
N SER A 61 7.59 5.35 0.40
CA SER A 61 6.61 4.27 0.31
C SER A 61 5.24 4.72 0.80
N LEU A 62 4.22 4.02 0.33
CA LEU A 62 2.86 4.16 0.84
C LEU A 62 2.50 2.90 1.62
N THR A 63 1.80 3.09 2.72
CA THR A 63 1.15 1.99 3.44
C THR A 63 -0.35 2.17 3.32
N LEU A 64 -1.01 1.20 2.71
CA LEU A 64 -2.45 1.11 2.60
C LEU A 64 -2.96 0.21 3.72
N THR A 65 -3.84 0.75 4.57
CA THR A 65 -4.44 -0.03 5.67
C THR A 65 -5.90 -0.31 5.36
N LEU A 66 -6.25 -1.59 5.45
CA LEU A 66 -7.60 -2.11 5.20
C LEU A 66 -8.07 -2.85 6.44
N ILE A 67 -9.27 -2.54 6.93
CA ILE A 67 -9.87 -3.19 8.09
C ILE A 67 -11.08 -3.99 7.63
N ASP A 68 -11.12 -5.27 8.02
CA ASP A 68 -12.25 -6.17 7.77
C ASP A 68 -12.61 -6.28 6.28
N VAL A 69 -11.60 -6.42 5.44
CA VAL A 69 -11.75 -6.61 3.99
C VAL A 69 -11.45 -8.08 3.67
N GLU A 70 -12.25 -8.67 2.79
CA GLU A 70 -12.08 -10.06 2.38
C GLU A 70 -10.71 -10.30 1.73
N ASP A 71 -10.15 -11.47 1.97
CA ASP A 71 -8.80 -11.81 1.49
C ASP A 71 -8.67 -11.69 -0.03
N GLU A 72 -9.70 -12.09 -0.77
CA GLU A 72 -9.70 -12.01 -2.24
C GLU A 72 -9.61 -10.56 -2.72
N ILE A 73 -10.25 -9.64 -2.01
CA ILE A 73 -10.22 -8.22 -2.32
C ILE A 73 -8.85 -7.64 -1.99
N VAL A 74 -8.28 -7.98 -0.82
CA VAL A 74 -6.93 -7.55 -0.44
C VAL A 74 -5.91 -7.98 -1.48
N GLU A 75 -5.95 -9.24 -1.90
CA GLU A 75 -5.04 -9.77 -2.91
C GLU A 75 -5.22 -9.10 -4.26
N ALA A 76 -6.46 -8.85 -4.68
CA ALA A 76 -6.75 -8.19 -5.95
C ALA A 76 -6.22 -6.76 -5.96
N ILE A 77 -6.43 -6.02 -4.87
CA ILE A 77 -5.89 -4.67 -4.72
C ILE A 77 -4.36 -4.70 -4.79
N ALA A 78 -3.73 -5.62 -4.06
CA ALA A 78 -2.27 -5.73 -4.05
C ALA A 78 -1.71 -6.03 -5.45
N ARG A 79 -2.35 -6.92 -6.22
CA ARG A 79 -1.93 -7.22 -7.59
C ARG A 79 -2.06 -6.01 -8.51
N ASP A 80 -3.17 -5.27 -8.41
CA ASP A 80 -3.38 -4.08 -9.23
C ASP A 80 -2.33 -3.01 -8.92
N LEU A 81 -2.05 -2.78 -7.63
CA LEU A 81 -1.05 -1.81 -7.23
C LEU A 81 0.36 -2.23 -7.67
N CYS A 82 0.68 -3.52 -7.56
CA CYS A 82 1.95 -4.05 -8.04
C CYS A 82 2.13 -3.76 -9.53
N ALA A 83 1.08 -3.99 -10.33
CA ALA A 83 1.11 -3.75 -11.77
C ALA A 83 1.22 -2.26 -12.10
N PHE A 84 0.35 -1.44 -11.51
CA PHE A 84 0.30 0.00 -11.82
C PHE A 84 1.53 0.76 -11.35
N PHE A 85 2.17 0.31 -10.28
CA PHE A 85 3.36 0.96 -9.73
C PHE A 85 4.66 0.36 -10.28
N HIS A 86 4.58 -0.58 -11.22
CA HIS A 86 5.73 -1.25 -11.80
C HIS A 86 6.66 -1.86 -10.74
N LYS A 87 6.08 -2.61 -9.81
CA LYS A 87 6.81 -3.31 -8.77
C LYS A 87 6.92 -4.79 -9.10
N GLU A 88 8.03 -5.42 -8.70
CA GLU A 88 8.16 -6.88 -8.77
C GLU A 88 7.25 -7.55 -7.75
N SER A 89 7.11 -6.92 -6.58
CA SER A 89 6.26 -7.41 -5.51
C SER A 89 5.87 -6.29 -4.58
N VAL A 90 4.80 -6.50 -3.82
CA VAL A 90 4.42 -5.66 -2.69
C VAL A 90 4.27 -6.55 -1.46
N LEU A 91 4.58 -6.01 -0.30
CA LEU A 91 4.45 -6.75 0.96
C LEU A 91 3.04 -6.56 1.50
N VAL A 92 2.37 -7.66 1.81
CA VAL A 92 1.07 -7.64 2.48
C VAL A 92 1.23 -8.30 3.84
N THR A 93 0.80 -7.61 4.89
CA THR A 93 0.77 -8.15 6.23
C THR A 93 -0.67 -8.27 6.70
N GLU A 94 -0.90 -9.18 7.64
CA GLU A 94 -2.20 -9.43 8.22
C GLU A 94 -2.05 -9.56 9.72
N SER A 95 -2.96 -8.96 10.47
CA SER A 95 -3.00 -9.13 11.92
C SER A 95 -4.45 -9.14 12.41
N PRO A 96 -4.75 -9.92 13.46
CA PRO A 96 -6.06 -9.83 14.10
C PRO A 96 -6.15 -8.51 14.87
N VAL A 97 -7.30 -7.85 14.80
CA VAL A 97 -7.54 -6.62 15.54
C VAL A 97 -8.90 -6.70 16.23
N LYS A 98 -8.99 -6.04 17.38
CA LYS A 98 -10.27 -5.79 18.03
C LYS A 98 -10.71 -4.38 17.60
N ALA A 99 -11.73 -4.31 16.76
CA ALA A 99 -12.23 -3.05 16.24
C ALA A 99 -13.67 -2.81 16.70
N LEU A 100 -13.96 -1.57 17.07
CA LEU A 100 -15.28 -1.14 17.47
C LEU A 100 -15.67 0.08 16.65
N TYR A 101 -16.91 0.10 16.17
CA TYR A 101 -17.48 1.31 15.59
C TYR A 101 -18.30 2.01 16.66
N ILE A 102 -17.79 3.15 17.11
CA ILE A 102 -18.45 3.92 18.18
C ILE A 102 -19.41 4.90 17.55
N HIS A 103 -20.66 4.85 18.00
CA HIS A 103 -21.71 5.72 17.51
C HIS A 103 -22.08 6.74 18.57
N GLU A 104 -22.44 7.94 18.11
CA GLU A 104 -22.99 8.95 18.99
C GLU A 104 -24.40 8.53 19.44
N GLU A 105 -24.66 8.62 20.74
CA GLU A 105 -26.00 8.44 21.29
C GLU A 105 -26.76 9.76 21.29
N LEU A 106 -27.93 9.78 20.70
CA LEU A 106 -28.79 10.95 20.62
C LEU A 106 -29.97 10.86 21.61
#